data_873983d5265776a9dc131fc3874d1268
#
_entry.id   873983d5265776a9dc131fc3874d1268
#
_cell.length_a   1.000
_cell.length_b   1.000
_cell.length_c   1.000
_cell.angle_alpha   90.00
_cell.angle_beta   90.00
_cell.angle_gamma   90.00
#
_symmetry.space_group_name_H-M   'P 1'
#
loop_
_entity.id
_entity.type
_entity.pdbx_description
1 polymer ?
#
loop_
_entity_poly.entity_id
_entity_poly.type
_entity_poly.pdbx_seq_one_letter_code
_entity_poly.pdbx_strand_id
1 'polypeptide(L)'
;MIIKNVKVYTEEQKFVPGEIVVLGDRITEVRADGKKRQTAAEALKTESSVNGFSEAEEAEEVVVDGEGAYAIPGLIDLHFHGCVGADVCDGTPEALKKIAQYEASVGVTAIAPATMTLPVEELEQILRNAAAYKRAQDEHRAANAAAGQSVQRAEQETDGVPEGKLEFPEADLLGLNMEGPFISPVKKGAQDEKNIVPCNVEIAKRFLKASEGLVKFIGIAPEESSEAVAFIQEMKDSVDISLAHTNADYDTAMAAFAAGANHAVHLYNAMPAFTHRAPGVIGAVADSKHVMAEMICDNVHIHPAVVRATFTMMGADRMILISDSMRATGMPDGTYTLGGLDVSVNGNRATLVDGGALAGSVTNLMDCMRTVVKVMQIPLETAVACATANPARCLGVYDTYGSITEGKKADIVLLDEDLELKMVIKDGQLPFL
;
A
#
# COMPACT_ATOMS: atom_id res chain seq x y z
N MET A 1 -20.60 -15.31 -0.19
CA MET A 1 -21.11 -13.92 -0.06
C MET A 1 -21.39 -13.36 -1.45
N ILE A 2 -22.46 -12.59 -1.62
CA ILE A 2 -22.74 -11.82 -2.83
C ILE A 2 -22.80 -10.35 -2.46
N ILE A 3 -22.02 -9.51 -3.13
CA ILE A 3 -22.08 -8.05 -3.03
C ILE A 3 -22.83 -7.57 -4.26
N LYS A 4 -24.04 -7.07 -4.08
CA LYS A 4 -24.91 -6.64 -5.18
C LYS A 4 -25.16 -5.13 -5.17
N ASN A 5 -25.72 -4.61 -6.26
CA ASN A 5 -26.08 -3.19 -6.40
C ASN A 5 -24.88 -2.28 -6.14
N VAL A 6 -23.76 -2.54 -6.80
CA VAL A 6 -22.51 -1.76 -6.74
C VAL A 6 -22.07 -1.31 -8.13
N LYS A 7 -21.29 -0.25 -8.19
CA LYS A 7 -20.51 0.17 -9.35
C LYS A 7 -19.13 -0.48 -9.24
N VAL A 8 -18.91 -1.61 -9.92
CA VAL A 8 -17.67 -2.38 -9.86
C VAL A 8 -16.58 -1.68 -10.68
N TYR A 9 -15.41 -1.45 -10.06
CA TYR A 9 -14.22 -1.01 -10.77
C TYR A 9 -13.58 -2.17 -11.54
N THR A 10 -13.62 -2.10 -12.88
CA THR A 10 -13.15 -3.16 -13.78
C THR A 10 -11.66 -3.00 -14.14
N GLU A 11 -11.07 -4.05 -14.72
CA GLU A 11 -9.68 -4.00 -15.22
C GLU A 11 -9.47 -2.99 -16.35
N GLU A 12 -10.54 -2.62 -17.07
CA GLU A 12 -10.51 -1.54 -18.06
C GLU A 12 -10.55 -0.14 -17.43
N GLN A 13 -10.40 -0.06 -16.10
CA GLN A 13 -10.42 1.17 -15.32
C GLN A 13 -11.72 1.97 -15.53
N LYS A 14 -12.86 1.29 -15.39
CA LYS A 14 -14.21 1.87 -15.49
C LYS A 14 -15.10 1.36 -14.38
N PHE A 15 -16.04 2.20 -13.97
CA PHE A 15 -17.10 1.78 -13.07
C PHE A 15 -18.31 1.30 -13.85
N VAL A 16 -18.74 0.07 -13.60
CA VAL A 16 -19.85 -0.59 -14.27
C VAL A 16 -20.81 -1.14 -13.22
N PRO A 17 -22.14 -0.91 -13.34
CA PRO A 17 -23.11 -1.54 -12.44
C PRO A 17 -22.96 -3.06 -12.48
N GLY A 18 -22.95 -3.68 -11.30
CA GLY A 18 -22.72 -5.13 -11.24
C GLY A 18 -22.85 -5.73 -9.86
N GLU A 19 -22.41 -6.99 -9.79
CA GLU A 19 -22.36 -7.82 -8.58
C GLU A 19 -21.01 -8.54 -8.51
N ILE A 20 -20.57 -8.84 -7.29
CA ILE A 20 -19.33 -9.57 -7.03
C ILE A 20 -19.68 -10.78 -6.17
N VAL A 21 -19.26 -11.97 -6.59
CA VAL A 21 -19.43 -13.22 -5.83
C VAL A 21 -18.11 -13.60 -5.21
N VAL A 22 -18.15 -13.88 -3.91
CA VAL A 22 -16.98 -14.22 -3.10
C VAL A 22 -17.21 -15.57 -2.44
N LEU A 23 -16.22 -16.46 -2.55
CA LEU A 23 -16.18 -17.74 -1.84
C LEU A 23 -14.86 -17.88 -1.09
N GLY A 24 -14.94 -18.04 0.23
CA GLY A 24 -13.75 -17.96 1.09
C GLY A 24 -13.07 -16.61 0.95
N ASP A 25 -11.77 -16.60 0.70
CA ASP A 25 -10.95 -15.41 0.53
C ASP A 25 -10.80 -14.94 -0.94
N ARG A 26 -11.58 -15.53 -1.87
CA ARG A 26 -11.44 -15.30 -3.31
C ARG A 26 -12.69 -14.75 -3.98
N ILE A 27 -12.49 -13.89 -4.95
CA ILE A 27 -13.51 -13.48 -5.91
C ILE A 27 -13.70 -14.64 -6.89
N THR A 28 -14.92 -15.17 -6.97
CA THR A 28 -15.23 -16.32 -7.85
C THR A 28 -15.97 -15.90 -9.10
N GLU A 29 -16.70 -14.78 -9.06
CA GLU A 29 -17.40 -14.28 -10.23
C GLU A 29 -17.58 -12.75 -10.13
N VAL A 30 -17.46 -12.06 -11.26
CA VAL A 30 -17.78 -10.63 -11.39
C VAL A 30 -18.84 -10.47 -12.49
N ARG A 31 -20.05 -10.08 -12.10
CA ARG A 31 -21.17 -9.87 -12.99
C ARG A 31 -21.32 -8.38 -13.30
N ALA A 32 -20.62 -7.91 -14.33
CA ALA A 32 -20.70 -6.56 -14.83
C ALA A 32 -21.46 -6.53 -16.17
N ASP A 33 -22.09 -5.40 -16.53
CA ASP A 33 -22.81 -5.19 -17.79
C ASP A 33 -24.11 -5.99 -18.00
N GLY A 34 -24.81 -6.42 -16.94
CA GLY A 34 -26.14 -7.06 -17.04
C GLY A 34 -26.16 -8.39 -17.80
N LYS A 35 -25.01 -8.96 -18.12
CA LYS A 35 -24.92 -10.30 -18.72
C LYS A 35 -25.16 -11.34 -17.63
N LYS A 36 -26.40 -11.82 -17.51
CA LYS A 36 -26.71 -13.03 -16.73
C LYS A 36 -26.00 -14.22 -17.40
N ARG A 37 -24.86 -14.67 -16.86
CA ARG A 37 -24.44 -16.05 -17.09
C ARG A 37 -25.23 -16.94 -16.14
N GLN A 38 -25.55 -18.16 -16.58
CA GLN A 38 -26.16 -19.18 -15.70
C GLN A 38 -25.28 -19.37 -14.48
N THR A 39 -25.87 -19.25 -13.30
CA THR A 39 -25.15 -19.40 -12.03
C THR A 39 -24.54 -20.80 -11.92
N ALA A 40 -23.38 -20.91 -11.26
CA ALA A 40 -22.80 -22.22 -10.93
C ALA A 40 -23.80 -23.12 -10.19
N ALA A 41 -24.73 -22.55 -9.41
CA ALA A 41 -25.85 -23.25 -8.77
C ALA A 41 -26.89 -23.79 -9.78
N GLU A 42 -27.11 -23.09 -10.91
CA GLU A 42 -27.98 -23.61 -12.00
C GLU A 42 -27.26 -24.68 -12.83
N ALA A 43 -25.94 -24.56 -13.04
CA ALA A 43 -25.13 -25.61 -13.69
C ALA A 43 -25.06 -26.88 -12.83
N LEU A 44 -24.90 -26.76 -11.50
CA LEU A 44 -24.95 -27.90 -10.58
C LEU A 44 -26.35 -28.56 -10.49
N LYS A 45 -27.44 -27.80 -10.62
CA LYS A 45 -28.80 -28.34 -10.66
C LYS A 45 -29.07 -29.15 -11.92
N THR A 46 -28.44 -28.85 -13.03
CA THR A 46 -28.57 -29.62 -14.28
C THR A 46 -27.74 -30.91 -14.27
N GLU A 47 -26.67 -31.01 -13.48
CA GLU A 47 -25.89 -32.25 -13.32
C GLU A 47 -26.38 -33.15 -12.17
N SER A 48 -27.08 -32.59 -11.16
CA SER A 48 -27.56 -33.37 -9.97
C SER A 48 -28.80 -34.22 -10.22
N SER A 49 -29.40 -34.21 -11.38
CA SER A 49 -30.59 -35.04 -11.66
C SER A 49 -30.29 -36.54 -11.84
N VAL A 50 -29.05 -36.99 -11.65
CA VAL A 50 -28.65 -38.38 -11.92
C VAL A 50 -28.14 -39.16 -10.70
N ASN A 51 -27.83 -38.53 -9.57
CA ASN A 51 -27.40 -39.32 -8.39
C ASN A 51 -27.95 -38.72 -7.09
N GLY A 52 -28.79 -39.51 -6.41
CA GLY A 52 -29.33 -39.19 -5.10
C GLY A 52 -28.23 -39.13 -4.04
N PHE A 53 -27.89 -37.89 -3.66
CA PHE A 53 -27.14 -37.59 -2.45
C PHE A 53 -27.98 -36.68 -1.56
N SER A 54 -27.97 -37.00 -0.27
CA SER A 54 -28.68 -36.38 0.83
C SER A 54 -28.51 -34.83 0.87
N GLU A 55 -29.58 -34.19 1.33
CA GLU A 55 -29.66 -32.79 1.70
C GLU A 55 -28.39 -32.32 2.45
N ALA A 56 -27.48 -31.62 1.75
CA ALA A 56 -26.51 -30.77 2.38
C ALA A 56 -27.28 -29.50 2.85
N GLU A 57 -27.21 -29.22 4.13
CA GLU A 57 -27.75 -27.97 4.69
C GLU A 57 -27.30 -26.79 3.78
N GLU A 58 -28.28 -26.10 3.18
CA GLU A 58 -28.01 -24.89 2.39
C GLU A 58 -27.44 -23.85 3.40
N ALA A 59 -26.16 -23.59 3.33
CA ALA A 59 -25.54 -22.49 4.05
C ALA A 59 -26.22 -21.19 3.59
N GLU A 60 -26.78 -20.41 4.52
CA GLU A 60 -27.38 -19.12 4.19
C GLU A 60 -26.38 -18.24 3.44
N GLU A 61 -26.75 -17.81 2.24
CA GLU A 61 -25.93 -16.98 1.37
C GLU A 61 -25.91 -15.55 1.91
N VAL A 62 -24.75 -15.10 2.43
CA VAL A 62 -24.59 -13.72 2.91
C VAL A 62 -24.69 -12.78 1.72
N VAL A 63 -25.67 -11.89 1.75
CA VAL A 63 -25.89 -10.87 0.70
C VAL A 63 -25.65 -9.49 1.27
N VAL A 64 -24.70 -8.77 0.67
CA VAL A 64 -24.39 -7.36 0.96
C VAL A 64 -25.03 -6.50 -0.13
N ASP A 65 -25.93 -5.60 0.24
CA ASP A 65 -26.47 -4.58 -0.68
C ASP A 65 -25.58 -3.35 -0.60
N GLY A 66 -24.88 -3.03 -1.70
CA GLY A 66 -23.99 -1.87 -1.76
C GLY A 66 -24.71 -0.54 -1.96
N GLU A 67 -26.04 -0.54 -2.20
CA GLU A 67 -26.86 0.69 -2.35
C GLU A 67 -26.29 1.67 -3.41
N GLY A 68 -25.73 1.14 -4.50
CA GLY A 68 -25.12 1.94 -5.56
C GLY A 68 -23.70 2.43 -5.28
N ALA A 69 -23.06 1.96 -4.21
CA ALA A 69 -21.67 2.31 -3.85
C ALA A 69 -20.67 1.96 -4.96
N TYR A 70 -19.55 2.66 -4.96
CA TYR A 70 -18.37 2.26 -5.72
C TYR A 70 -17.70 1.08 -5.03
N ALA A 71 -17.52 -0.03 -5.75
CA ALA A 71 -16.72 -1.16 -5.29
C ALA A 71 -15.35 -1.08 -5.95
N ILE A 72 -14.31 -0.85 -5.16
CA ILE A 72 -12.92 -0.76 -5.61
C ILE A 72 -12.10 -1.88 -4.97
N PRO A 73 -10.95 -2.27 -5.57
CA PRO A 73 -10.01 -3.17 -4.90
C PRO A 73 -9.51 -2.53 -3.59
N GLY A 74 -9.17 -3.34 -2.61
CA GLY A 74 -8.46 -2.83 -1.44
C GLY A 74 -7.21 -2.06 -1.82
N LEU A 75 -6.95 -0.95 -1.14
CA LEU A 75 -5.80 -0.09 -1.40
C LEU A 75 -4.50 -0.77 -0.97
N ILE A 76 -3.40 -0.37 -1.59
CA ILE A 76 -2.04 -0.85 -1.29
C ILE A 76 -1.14 0.35 -1.03
N ASP A 77 -0.69 0.51 0.22
CA ASP A 77 0.31 1.53 0.56
C ASP A 77 1.69 0.91 0.62
N LEU A 78 2.58 1.34 -0.28
CA LEU A 78 3.94 0.81 -0.35
C LEU A 78 5.00 1.75 0.23
N HIS A 79 4.57 2.90 0.81
CA HIS A 79 5.49 3.81 1.46
C HIS A 79 4.77 4.61 2.56
N PHE A 80 5.01 4.24 3.80
CA PHE A 80 4.61 4.94 5.01
C PHE A 80 5.39 4.35 6.21
N HIS A 81 5.49 5.09 7.32
CA HIS A 81 6.29 4.70 8.47
C HIS A 81 5.46 4.13 9.62
N GLY A 82 4.22 4.59 9.77
CA GLY A 82 3.37 4.14 10.87
C GLY A 82 2.07 4.92 11.01
N CYS A 83 1.32 4.58 12.05
CA CYS A 83 0.03 5.19 12.39
C CYS A 83 -0.35 4.84 13.84
N VAL A 84 -1.36 5.53 14.38
CA VAL A 84 -1.96 5.30 15.71
C VAL A 84 -0.95 5.07 16.84
N GLY A 85 0.16 5.81 16.81
CA GLY A 85 1.22 5.77 17.82
C GLY A 85 2.25 4.65 17.62
N ALA A 86 2.15 3.83 16.58
CA ALA A 86 3.11 2.77 16.24
C ALA A 86 3.92 3.15 14.99
N ASP A 87 5.13 2.60 14.87
CA ASP A 87 6.05 2.81 13.77
C ASP A 87 6.71 1.47 13.39
N VAL A 88 6.98 1.23 12.12
CA VAL A 88 7.67 0.00 11.69
C VAL A 88 9.05 -0.13 12.34
N CYS A 89 9.71 1.01 12.59
CA CYS A 89 11.00 1.07 13.28
C CYS A 89 10.93 0.84 14.79
N ASP A 90 9.73 0.71 15.40
CA ASP A 90 9.60 0.18 16.76
C ASP A 90 10.06 -1.29 16.81
N GLY A 91 10.14 -1.96 15.66
CA GLY A 91 10.75 -3.27 15.48
C GLY A 91 10.05 -4.39 16.26
N THR A 92 8.76 -4.26 16.57
CA THR A 92 7.99 -5.24 17.33
C THR A 92 6.81 -5.80 16.53
N PRO A 93 6.44 -7.08 16.73
CA PRO A 93 5.25 -7.65 16.11
C PRO A 93 3.97 -6.90 16.49
N GLU A 94 3.89 -6.39 17.71
CA GLU A 94 2.74 -5.63 18.22
C GLU A 94 2.55 -4.31 17.48
N ALA A 95 3.65 -3.60 17.17
CA ALA A 95 3.60 -2.38 16.38
C ALA A 95 3.11 -2.67 14.96
N LEU A 96 3.67 -3.70 14.29
CA LEU A 96 3.24 -4.11 12.95
C LEU A 96 1.78 -4.56 12.92
N LYS A 97 1.32 -5.33 13.93
CA LYS A 97 -0.08 -5.73 14.05
C LYS A 97 -1.00 -4.51 14.17
N LYS A 98 -0.64 -3.55 15.03
CA LYS A 98 -1.41 -2.33 15.24
C LYS A 98 -1.51 -1.48 13.97
N ILE A 99 -0.39 -1.36 13.25
CA ILE A 99 -0.33 -0.70 11.95
C ILE A 99 -1.25 -1.42 10.95
N ALA A 100 -1.09 -2.73 10.78
CA ALA A 100 -1.85 -3.52 9.82
C ALA A 100 -3.38 -3.47 10.10
N GLN A 101 -3.79 -3.44 11.36
CA GLN A 101 -5.20 -3.31 11.75
C GLN A 101 -5.76 -1.92 11.44
N TYR A 102 -5.01 -0.86 11.73
CA TYR A 102 -5.44 0.50 11.38
C TYR A 102 -5.55 0.67 9.86
N GLU A 103 -4.54 0.25 9.11
CA GLU A 103 -4.54 0.37 7.65
C GLU A 103 -5.73 -0.40 7.03
N ALA A 104 -6.01 -1.61 7.50
CA ALA A 104 -7.20 -2.35 7.06
C ALA A 104 -8.50 -1.59 7.39
N SER A 105 -8.59 -0.95 8.55
CA SER A 105 -9.78 -0.21 8.99
C SER A 105 -10.09 1.02 8.12
N VAL A 106 -9.10 1.56 7.45
CA VAL A 106 -9.24 2.71 6.53
C VAL A 106 -9.22 2.30 5.05
N GLY A 107 -9.35 0.99 4.75
CA GLY A 107 -9.46 0.48 3.38
C GLY A 107 -8.14 0.13 2.70
N VAL A 108 -7.01 0.21 3.41
CA VAL A 108 -5.70 -0.24 2.92
C VAL A 108 -5.51 -1.70 3.32
N THR A 109 -5.73 -2.61 2.39
CA THR A 109 -5.79 -4.06 2.67
C THR A 109 -4.44 -4.77 2.53
N ALA A 110 -3.44 -4.08 1.99
CA ALA A 110 -2.08 -4.58 1.84
C ALA A 110 -1.06 -3.45 1.98
N ILE A 111 0.09 -3.76 2.58
CA ILE A 111 1.08 -2.77 2.98
C ILE A 111 2.51 -3.21 2.68
N ALA A 112 3.38 -2.23 2.37
CA ALA A 112 4.83 -2.38 2.36
C ALA A 112 5.46 -1.16 3.05
N PRO A 113 5.41 -1.09 4.41
CA PRO A 113 5.86 0.07 5.17
C PRO A 113 7.35 0.34 5.00
N ALA A 114 7.73 1.62 5.18
CA ALA A 114 9.09 2.10 5.00
C ALA A 114 9.84 2.20 6.33
N THR A 115 11.11 1.75 6.34
CA THR A 115 12.01 2.00 7.48
C THR A 115 12.61 3.40 7.38
N MET A 116 13.09 3.92 8.51
CA MET A 116 13.90 5.13 8.57
C MET A 116 15.40 4.81 8.45
N THR A 117 16.23 5.85 8.29
CA THR A 117 17.69 5.75 8.38
C THR A 117 18.14 5.57 9.82
N LEU A 118 18.44 4.33 10.19
CA LEU A 118 18.87 3.89 11.52
C LEU A 118 20.22 3.15 11.43
N PRO A 119 20.89 2.86 12.56
CA PRO A 119 22.08 2.01 12.57
C PRO A 119 21.84 0.68 11.85
N VAL A 120 22.84 0.21 11.09
CA VAL A 120 22.72 -1.00 10.24
C VAL A 120 22.25 -2.23 11.05
N GLU A 121 22.80 -2.43 12.24
CA GLU A 121 22.46 -3.55 13.11
C GLU A 121 21.03 -3.48 13.65
N GLU A 122 20.54 -2.26 13.90
CA GLU A 122 19.17 -2.01 14.33
C GLU A 122 18.19 -2.29 13.18
N LEU A 123 18.48 -1.80 11.97
CA LEU A 123 17.72 -2.13 10.77
C LEU A 123 17.62 -3.64 10.54
N GLU A 124 18.73 -4.38 10.67
CA GLU A 124 18.69 -5.85 10.55
C GLU A 124 17.76 -6.49 11.58
N GLN A 125 17.71 -5.96 12.82
CA GLN A 125 16.82 -6.51 13.83
C GLN A 125 15.36 -6.21 13.52
N ILE A 126 15.04 -5.00 13.07
CA ILE A 126 13.72 -4.60 12.58
C ILE A 126 13.27 -5.53 11.44
N LEU A 127 14.14 -5.75 10.46
CA LEU A 127 13.86 -6.61 9.31
C LEU A 127 13.61 -8.07 9.71
N ARG A 128 14.40 -8.63 10.65
CA ARG A 128 14.16 -9.98 11.19
C ARG A 128 12.80 -10.10 11.89
N ASN A 129 12.44 -9.09 12.67
CA ASN A 129 11.18 -9.08 13.41
C ASN A 129 9.98 -8.94 12.45
N ALA A 130 10.11 -8.12 11.40
CA ALA A 130 9.10 -8.01 10.37
C ALA A 130 8.93 -9.33 9.58
N ALA A 131 10.02 -10.03 9.26
CA ALA A 131 9.96 -11.35 8.63
C ALA A 131 9.27 -12.39 9.53
N ALA A 132 9.53 -12.35 10.84
CA ALA A 132 8.86 -13.22 11.81
C ALA A 132 7.35 -12.92 11.89
N TYR A 133 6.97 -11.65 11.92
CA TYR A 133 5.57 -11.23 11.87
C TYR A 133 4.88 -11.71 10.59
N LYS A 134 5.52 -11.54 9.43
CA LYS A 134 4.99 -12.01 8.14
C LYS A 134 4.71 -13.52 8.15
N ARG A 135 5.65 -14.32 8.64
CA ARG A 135 5.44 -15.77 8.76
C ARG A 135 4.24 -16.11 9.65
N ALA A 136 4.14 -15.46 10.82
CA ALA A 136 3.00 -15.67 11.72
C ALA A 136 1.66 -15.27 11.08
N GLN A 137 1.63 -14.18 10.31
CA GLN A 137 0.46 -13.74 9.56
C GLN A 137 0.06 -14.78 8.49
N ASP A 138 1.02 -15.36 7.77
CA ASP A 138 0.77 -16.38 6.75
C ASP A 138 0.31 -17.72 7.36
N GLU A 139 0.92 -18.16 8.45
CA GLU A 139 0.53 -19.36 9.20
C GLU A 139 -0.91 -19.24 9.73
N HIS A 140 -1.27 -18.09 10.31
CA HIS A 140 -2.62 -17.82 10.79
C HIS A 140 -3.66 -17.90 9.65
N ARG A 141 -3.35 -17.33 8.48
CA ARG A 141 -4.23 -17.41 7.30
C ARG A 141 -4.37 -18.82 6.77
N ALA A 142 -3.28 -19.55 6.67
CA ALA A 142 -3.29 -20.94 6.23
C ALA A 142 -4.14 -21.82 7.17
N ALA A 143 -4.04 -21.61 8.48
CA ALA A 143 -4.84 -22.30 9.49
C ALA A 143 -6.33 -21.97 9.34
N ASN A 144 -6.70 -20.71 9.13
CA ASN A 144 -8.09 -20.29 8.93
C ASN A 144 -8.69 -20.87 7.64
N ALA A 145 -7.91 -20.89 6.55
CA ALA A 145 -8.32 -21.50 5.28
C ALA A 145 -8.54 -23.03 5.41
N ALA A 146 -7.65 -23.72 6.15
CA ALA A 146 -7.74 -25.17 6.37
C ALA A 146 -8.89 -25.55 7.31
N ALA A 147 -9.22 -24.72 8.28
CA ALA A 147 -10.28 -24.99 9.25
C ALA A 147 -11.69 -24.92 8.63
N GLY A 148 -11.84 -24.46 7.38
CA GLY A 148 -13.15 -24.30 6.73
C GLY A 148 -14.11 -23.43 7.55
N GLN A 149 -13.57 -22.59 8.42
CA GLN A 149 -14.36 -21.76 9.30
C GLN A 149 -15.05 -20.67 8.48
N SER A 150 -16.24 -21.03 7.99
CA SER A 150 -17.29 -20.06 7.84
C SER A 150 -17.50 -19.42 9.23
N VAL A 151 -17.19 -18.15 9.38
CA VAL A 151 -17.49 -17.32 10.57
C VAL A 151 -19.01 -17.20 10.80
N GLN A 152 -19.81 -17.99 10.11
CA GLN A 152 -21.27 -18.07 10.17
C GLN A 152 -21.85 -18.65 11.47
N ARG A 153 -21.06 -18.96 12.50
CA ARG A 153 -21.56 -19.64 13.69
C ARG A 153 -21.66 -18.78 14.96
N ALA A 154 -21.44 -17.47 14.88
CA ALA A 154 -21.55 -16.59 16.05
C ALA A 154 -22.87 -15.79 16.14
N GLU A 155 -23.84 -16.00 15.24
CA GLU A 155 -25.10 -15.23 15.24
C GLU A 155 -26.28 -15.87 16.01
N GLN A 156 -26.10 -17.01 16.63
CA GLN A 156 -27.15 -17.58 17.47
C GLN A 156 -26.64 -17.73 18.90
N GLU A 157 -27.07 -16.87 19.75
CA GLU A 157 -26.94 -16.78 21.22
C GLU A 157 -26.10 -15.60 21.67
N THR A 158 -26.70 -14.41 21.71
CA THR A 158 -26.21 -13.37 22.60
C THR A 158 -27.32 -12.49 23.15
N ASP A 159 -27.84 -12.87 24.29
CA ASP A 159 -28.08 -11.94 25.38
C ASP A 159 -26.73 -11.81 26.12
N GLY A 160 -25.98 -10.76 25.81
CA GLY A 160 -24.69 -10.46 26.45
C GLY A 160 -23.56 -10.30 25.47
N VAL A 161 -23.25 -9.05 25.09
CA VAL A 161 -22.02 -8.69 24.34
C VAL A 161 -20.81 -9.13 25.16
N PRO A 162 -19.97 -10.05 24.68
CA PRO A 162 -18.69 -10.32 25.34
C PRO A 162 -17.83 -9.05 25.22
N GLU A 163 -17.23 -8.58 26.33
CA GLU A 163 -16.17 -7.58 26.35
C GLU A 163 -14.84 -8.12 25.71
N GLY A 164 -14.93 -8.69 24.51
CA GLY A 164 -13.79 -9.00 23.66
C GLY A 164 -13.68 -7.88 22.65
N LYS A 165 -12.60 -7.11 22.67
CA LYS A 165 -12.29 -6.14 21.62
C LYS A 165 -12.43 -6.82 20.28
N LEU A 166 -13.34 -6.31 19.42
CA LEU A 166 -13.43 -6.69 18.03
C LEU A 166 -12.03 -6.46 17.39
N GLU A 167 -11.34 -7.52 17.04
CA GLU A 167 -10.07 -7.40 16.31
C GLU A 167 -10.41 -7.17 14.84
N PHE A 168 -10.09 -5.98 14.33
CA PHE A 168 -10.14 -5.71 12.89
C PHE A 168 -9.19 -6.67 12.17
N PRO A 169 -9.56 -7.13 10.95
CA PRO A 169 -8.63 -7.89 10.13
C PRO A 169 -7.37 -7.06 9.85
N GLU A 170 -6.25 -7.74 9.68
CA GLU A 170 -4.97 -7.11 9.40
C GLU A 170 -4.75 -6.93 7.89
N ALA A 171 -4.21 -5.79 7.47
CA ALA A 171 -3.67 -5.62 6.12
C ALA A 171 -2.51 -6.60 5.88
N ASP A 172 -2.38 -7.10 4.65
CA ASP A 172 -1.32 -8.03 4.28
C ASP A 172 0.04 -7.34 4.24
N LEU A 173 1.00 -7.77 5.05
CA LEU A 173 2.38 -7.31 4.90
C LEU A 173 2.98 -7.96 3.65
N LEU A 174 3.12 -7.20 2.55
CA LEU A 174 3.61 -7.69 1.26
C LEU A 174 5.11 -7.46 1.08
N GLY A 175 5.66 -6.50 1.80
CA GLY A 175 7.06 -6.12 1.68
C GLY A 175 7.47 -5.08 2.70
N LEU A 176 8.72 -4.65 2.59
CA LEU A 176 9.28 -3.50 3.27
C LEU A 176 9.99 -2.61 2.24
N ASN A 177 9.89 -1.31 2.44
CA ASN A 177 10.58 -0.29 1.68
C ASN A 177 11.70 0.29 2.55
N MET A 178 12.95 0.20 2.13
CA MET A 178 14.06 0.75 2.90
C MET A 178 14.33 2.19 2.46
N GLU A 179 13.86 3.15 3.26
CA GLU A 179 14.15 4.57 3.05
C GLU A 179 15.47 4.94 3.76
N GLY A 180 16.56 4.60 3.11
CA GLY A 180 17.92 4.67 3.63
C GLY A 180 18.46 3.30 4.07
N PRO A 181 19.70 3.23 4.57
CA PRO A 181 20.59 4.34 4.96
C PRO A 181 21.44 4.95 3.85
N PHE A 182 21.25 4.59 2.57
CA PHE A 182 22.10 4.99 1.43
C PHE A 182 21.66 6.30 0.79
N ILE A 183 21.25 7.28 1.58
CA ILE A 183 20.67 8.56 1.14
C ILE A 183 21.66 9.72 1.21
N SER A 184 21.27 10.89 0.69
CA SER A 184 22.10 12.09 0.72
C SER A 184 21.96 12.89 2.04
N PRO A 185 23.05 13.24 2.72
CA PRO A 185 22.98 14.11 3.89
C PRO A 185 22.45 15.51 3.52
N VAL A 186 22.61 15.95 2.26
CA VAL A 186 22.08 17.24 1.77
C VAL A 186 20.56 17.21 1.63
N LYS A 187 19.99 16.03 1.38
CA LYS A 187 18.54 15.79 1.16
C LYS A 187 17.93 14.88 2.22
N LYS A 188 18.53 14.78 3.37
CA LYS A 188 18.12 13.88 4.44
C LYS A 188 16.68 14.11 4.95
N GLY A 189 16.11 15.31 4.81
CA GLY A 189 14.78 15.60 5.34
C GLY A 189 14.68 15.30 6.84
N ALA A 190 13.75 14.43 7.22
CA ALA A 190 13.54 13.97 8.60
C ALA A 190 14.39 12.75 8.99
N GLN A 191 15.44 12.42 8.23
CA GLN A 191 16.34 11.29 8.54
C GLN A 191 17.51 11.74 9.43
N ASP A 192 18.01 10.86 10.31
CA ASP A 192 19.19 11.18 11.16
C ASP A 192 20.48 10.99 10.36
N GLU A 193 21.17 12.10 10.09
CA GLU A 193 22.42 12.16 9.33
C GLU A 193 23.52 11.22 9.86
N LYS A 194 23.54 10.95 11.18
CA LYS A 194 24.57 10.11 11.80
C LYS A 194 24.56 8.67 11.28
N ASN A 195 23.42 8.20 10.77
CA ASN A 195 23.21 6.83 10.33
C ASN A 195 23.32 6.69 8.80
N ILE A 196 23.54 7.78 8.07
CA ILE A 196 23.73 7.75 6.62
C ILE A 196 25.07 7.09 6.29
N VAL A 197 25.05 6.14 5.38
CA VAL A 197 26.24 5.47 4.86
C VAL A 197 26.22 5.40 3.33
N PRO A 198 27.37 5.37 2.65
CA PRO A 198 27.41 5.17 1.20
C PRO A 198 26.82 3.83 0.77
N CYS A 199 26.36 3.73 -0.48
CA CYS A 199 25.91 2.46 -1.08
C CYS A 199 26.93 1.34 -0.86
N ASN A 200 26.46 0.23 -0.32
CA ASN A 200 27.29 -0.93 -0.01
C ASN A 200 26.54 -2.23 -0.26
N VAL A 201 27.06 -3.03 -1.19
CA VAL A 201 26.46 -4.30 -1.61
C VAL A 201 26.38 -5.29 -0.46
N GLU A 202 27.42 -5.39 0.38
CA GLU A 202 27.43 -6.34 1.51
C GLU A 202 26.40 -5.97 2.58
N ILE A 203 26.22 -4.68 2.87
CA ILE A 203 25.16 -4.21 3.77
C ILE A 203 23.79 -4.51 3.17
N ALA A 204 23.56 -4.21 1.88
CA ALA A 204 22.30 -4.53 1.22
C ALA A 204 21.97 -6.03 1.24
N LYS A 205 22.95 -6.89 0.98
CA LYS A 205 22.79 -8.35 1.08
C LYS A 205 22.47 -8.82 2.51
N ARG A 206 23.03 -8.16 3.55
CA ARG A 206 22.67 -8.42 4.94
C ARG A 206 21.20 -8.08 5.20
N PHE A 207 20.68 -6.96 4.68
CA PHE A 207 19.28 -6.58 4.79
C PHE A 207 18.34 -7.58 4.10
N LEU A 208 18.66 -7.97 2.86
CA LEU A 208 17.87 -9.00 2.15
C LEU A 208 17.83 -10.32 2.91
N LYS A 209 18.96 -10.74 3.48
CA LYS A 209 19.02 -11.95 4.31
C LYS A 209 18.22 -11.80 5.62
N ALA A 210 18.35 -10.67 6.31
CA ALA A 210 17.64 -10.42 7.56
C ALA A 210 16.12 -10.39 7.39
N SER A 211 15.66 -9.84 6.27
CA SER A 211 14.24 -9.74 5.91
C SER A 211 13.65 -11.01 5.29
N GLU A 212 14.46 -12.05 5.04
CA GLU A 212 14.03 -13.26 4.32
C GLU A 212 13.37 -12.94 2.95
N GLY A 213 13.86 -11.88 2.26
CA GLY A 213 13.32 -11.42 0.98
C GLY A 213 12.07 -10.54 1.09
N LEU A 214 11.72 -10.09 2.29
CA LEU A 214 10.59 -9.18 2.49
C LEU A 214 10.92 -7.75 2.05
N VAL A 215 12.18 -7.31 2.06
CA VAL A 215 12.62 -6.04 1.48
C VAL A 215 12.37 -6.07 -0.03
N LYS A 216 11.55 -5.13 -0.52
CA LYS A 216 11.19 -4.98 -1.94
C LYS A 216 11.91 -3.81 -2.60
N PHE A 217 12.19 -2.76 -1.84
CA PHE A 217 12.85 -1.56 -2.33
C PHE A 217 14.02 -1.17 -1.44
N ILE A 218 15.10 -0.68 -2.06
CA ILE A 218 16.21 -0.02 -1.37
C ILE A 218 16.39 1.37 -1.99
N GLY A 219 16.14 2.41 -1.19
CA GLY A 219 16.34 3.81 -1.54
C GLY A 219 17.81 4.21 -1.51
N ILE A 220 18.27 4.86 -2.59
CA ILE A 220 19.64 5.36 -2.69
C ILE A 220 19.71 6.79 -3.20
N ALA A 221 20.78 7.51 -2.85
CA ALA A 221 21.22 8.76 -3.45
C ALA A 221 22.47 8.46 -4.32
N PRO A 222 22.30 8.32 -5.65
CA PRO A 222 23.40 7.86 -6.52
C PRO A 222 24.59 8.80 -6.58
N GLU A 223 24.42 10.09 -6.31
CA GLU A 223 25.50 11.07 -6.28
C GLU A 223 26.44 10.93 -5.08
N GLU A 224 26.01 10.24 -4.02
CA GLU A 224 26.82 10.09 -2.79
C GLU A 224 27.85 8.97 -2.88
N SER A 225 27.89 8.22 -3.99
CA SER A 225 28.84 7.11 -4.16
C SER A 225 29.28 6.96 -5.61
N SER A 226 30.58 6.94 -5.85
CA SER A 226 31.15 6.59 -7.16
C SER A 226 30.81 5.15 -7.59
N GLU A 227 30.43 4.28 -6.64
CA GLU A 227 30.07 2.88 -6.88
C GLU A 227 28.56 2.69 -7.08
N ALA A 228 27.75 3.76 -7.08
CA ALA A 228 26.29 3.65 -7.15
C ALA A 228 25.80 2.89 -8.39
N VAL A 229 26.39 3.13 -9.57
CA VAL A 229 26.05 2.40 -10.80
C VAL A 229 26.37 0.91 -10.67
N ALA A 230 27.54 0.58 -10.12
CA ALA A 230 27.92 -0.82 -9.89
C ALA A 230 27.03 -1.49 -8.85
N PHE A 231 26.68 -0.77 -7.77
CA PHE A 231 25.71 -1.21 -6.77
C PHE A 231 24.36 -1.56 -7.41
N ILE A 232 23.80 -0.66 -8.22
CA ILE A 232 22.52 -0.87 -8.91
C ILE A 232 22.60 -2.13 -9.80
N GLN A 233 23.66 -2.25 -10.61
CA GLN A 233 23.85 -3.38 -11.52
C GLN A 233 23.96 -4.72 -10.79
N GLU A 234 24.60 -4.76 -9.62
CA GLU A 234 24.74 -5.95 -8.78
C GLU A 234 23.42 -6.35 -8.11
N MET A 235 22.63 -5.36 -7.66
CA MET A 235 21.47 -5.58 -6.79
C MET A 235 20.13 -5.70 -7.52
N LYS A 236 19.99 -5.14 -8.72
CA LYS A 236 18.72 -4.99 -9.45
C LYS A 236 17.93 -6.26 -9.70
N ASP A 237 18.59 -7.41 -9.75
CA ASP A 237 17.93 -8.71 -9.96
C ASP A 237 17.46 -9.35 -8.64
N SER A 238 17.80 -8.74 -7.50
CA SER A 238 17.47 -9.21 -6.16
C SER A 238 16.49 -8.32 -5.42
N VAL A 239 16.46 -7.03 -5.75
CA VAL A 239 15.62 -6.01 -5.09
C VAL A 239 15.47 -4.82 -6.03
N ASP A 240 14.31 -4.15 -6.00
CA ASP A 240 14.11 -2.91 -6.73
C ASP A 240 14.91 -1.77 -6.11
N ILE A 241 15.60 -0.99 -6.94
CA ILE A 241 16.40 0.16 -6.50
C ILE A 241 15.64 1.44 -6.79
N SER A 242 15.41 2.21 -5.72
CA SER A 242 14.72 3.49 -5.77
C SER A 242 15.70 4.66 -5.69
N LEU A 243 15.44 5.77 -6.38
CA LEU A 243 16.06 7.03 -6.06
C LEU A 243 15.26 7.71 -4.95
N ALA A 244 15.91 7.95 -3.80
CA ALA A 244 15.30 8.47 -2.58
C ALA A 244 16.22 9.47 -1.90
N HIS A 245 15.68 10.55 -1.34
CA HIS A 245 16.46 11.53 -0.56
C HIS A 245 17.79 11.88 -1.25
N THR A 246 17.71 12.31 -2.50
CA THR A 246 18.87 12.48 -3.39
C THR A 246 18.97 13.90 -3.90
N ASN A 247 20.19 14.40 -4.00
CA ASN A 247 20.53 15.66 -4.66
C ASN A 247 21.06 15.43 -6.08
N ALA A 248 20.81 14.27 -6.69
CA ALA A 248 21.25 13.94 -8.03
C ALA A 248 20.75 14.94 -9.06
N ASP A 249 21.63 15.32 -9.96
CA ASP A 249 21.25 16.02 -11.17
C ASP A 249 20.61 15.09 -12.20
N TYR A 250 20.18 15.62 -13.33
CA TYR A 250 19.52 14.86 -14.38
C TYR A 250 20.40 13.73 -14.93
N ASP A 251 21.67 14.01 -15.22
CA ASP A 251 22.59 13.04 -15.85
C ASP A 251 22.92 11.89 -14.88
N THR A 252 23.12 12.20 -13.61
CA THR A 252 23.32 11.20 -12.55
C THR A 252 22.10 10.31 -12.37
N ALA A 253 20.90 10.90 -12.33
CA ALA A 253 19.65 10.14 -12.23
C ALA A 253 19.42 9.25 -13.46
N MET A 254 19.67 9.77 -14.68
CA MET A 254 19.58 9.00 -15.92
C MET A 254 20.57 7.83 -15.94
N ALA A 255 21.80 8.02 -15.44
CA ALA A 255 22.78 6.94 -15.33
C ALA A 255 22.31 5.84 -14.36
N ALA A 256 21.70 6.21 -13.22
CA ALA A 256 21.12 5.27 -12.27
C ALA A 256 19.95 4.47 -12.88
N PHE A 257 19.03 5.13 -13.59
CA PHE A 257 17.93 4.46 -14.28
C PHE A 257 18.40 3.56 -15.41
N ALA A 258 19.41 3.98 -16.17
CA ALA A 258 20.04 3.15 -17.20
C ALA A 258 20.78 1.93 -16.63
N ALA A 259 21.27 2.02 -15.38
CA ALA A 259 21.91 0.90 -14.69
C ALA A 259 20.90 -0.14 -14.17
N GLY A 260 19.63 0.24 -13.98
CA GLY A 260 18.56 -0.66 -13.56
C GLY A 260 17.74 -0.18 -12.36
N ALA A 261 17.98 1.04 -11.83
CA ALA A 261 17.03 1.63 -10.91
C ALA A 261 15.68 1.85 -11.62
N ASN A 262 14.57 1.56 -10.95
CA ASN A 262 13.26 1.48 -11.59
C ASN A 262 12.16 2.20 -10.81
N HIS A 263 12.51 2.91 -9.74
CA HIS A 263 11.57 3.54 -8.84
C HIS A 263 12.07 4.90 -8.35
N ALA A 264 11.16 5.84 -8.08
CA ALA A 264 11.45 7.15 -7.48
C ALA A 264 10.52 7.39 -6.31
N VAL A 265 11.09 7.57 -5.13
CA VAL A 265 10.39 7.72 -3.85
C VAL A 265 9.82 9.14 -3.72
N HIS A 266 8.59 9.28 -3.20
CA HIS A 266 7.87 10.54 -2.90
C HIS A 266 8.31 11.74 -3.74
N LEU A 267 8.11 11.64 -5.06
CA LEU A 267 8.59 12.56 -6.08
C LEU A 267 8.42 14.03 -5.65
N TYR A 268 9.41 14.87 -5.91
CA TYR A 268 9.62 16.27 -5.48
C TYR A 268 10.15 16.43 -4.05
N ASN A 269 9.80 15.56 -3.11
CA ASN A 269 10.20 15.68 -1.72
C ASN A 269 11.62 15.12 -1.54
N ALA A 270 12.43 15.84 -0.77
CA ALA A 270 13.86 15.52 -0.59
C ALA A 270 14.64 15.33 -1.92
N MET A 271 14.30 16.11 -2.96
CA MET A 271 14.92 16.14 -4.28
C MET A 271 15.28 17.57 -4.69
N PRO A 272 16.16 17.78 -5.71
CA PRO A 272 16.33 19.08 -6.34
C PRO A 272 15.04 19.57 -6.99
N ALA A 273 14.82 20.88 -6.99
CA ALA A 273 13.67 21.48 -7.66
C ALA A 273 13.71 21.25 -9.18
N PHE A 274 12.56 20.90 -9.76
CA PHE A 274 12.40 20.81 -11.21
C PHE A 274 12.42 22.19 -11.84
N THR A 275 13.47 22.51 -12.58
CA THR A 275 13.61 23.81 -13.26
C THR A 275 13.89 23.63 -14.75
N HIS A 276 13.66 24.67 -15.55
CA HIS A 276 13.83 24.63 -17.00
C HIS A 276 15.28 24.46 -17.51
N ARG A 277 16.29 24.55 -16.64
CA ARG A 277 17.71 24.34 -16.94
C ARG A 277 18.36 23.25 -16.10
N ALA A 278 17.72 22.85 -15.00
CA ALA A 278 18.15 21.78 -14.12
C ALA A 278 16.92 20.92 -13.78
N PRO A 279 16.55 19.97 -14.65
CA PRO A 279 15.33 19.17 -14.45
C PRO A 279 15.48 18.12 -13.36
N GLY A 280 16.70 17.79 -12.94
CA GLY A 280 16.98 16.88 -11.83
C GLY A 280 16.33 15.50 -12.00
N VAL A 281 16.08 14.85 -10.86
CA VAL A 281 15.45 13.54 -10.81
C VAL A 281 14.06 13.55 -11.46
N ILE A 282 13.27 14.60 -11.26
CA ILE A 282 11.91 14.70 -11.82
C ILE A 282 11.92 14.62 -13.35
N GLY A 283 12.84 15.34 -13.98
CA GLY A 283 13.03 15.29 -15.43
C GLY A 283 13.52 13.91 -15.90
N ALA A 284 14.44 13.31 -15.18
CA ALA A 284 14.95 11.98 -15.49
C ALA A 284 13.85 10.89 -15.39
N VAL A 285 12.95 10.97 -14.38
CA VAL A 285 11.77 10.09 -14.27
C VAL A 285 10.82 10.29 -15.44
N ALA A 286 10.59 11.53 -15.87
CA ALA A 286 9.72 11.82 -17.02
C ALA A 286 10.21 11.15 -18.32
N ASP A 287 11.53 11.13 -18.53
CA ASP A 287 12.15 10.55 -19.72
C ASP A 287 12.37 9.02 -19.61
N SER A 288 12.41 8.46 -18.39
CA SER A 288 12.61 7.02 -18.12
C SER A 288 11.27 6.29 -17.98
N LYS A 289 10.74 5.77 -19.08
CA LYS A 289 9.37 5.20 -19.12
C LYS A 289 9.16 3.94 -18.28
N HIS A 290 10.20 3.25 -17.88
CA HIS A 290 10.16 2.06 -17.02
C HIS A 290 10.12 2.39 -15.52
N VAL A 291 10.36 3.66 -15.16
CA VAL A 291 10.44 4.09 -13.76
C VAL A 291 9.05 4.39 -13.20
N MET A 292 8.70 3.72 -12.11
CA MET A 292 7.51 4.06 -11.31
C MET A 292 7.82 5.21 -10.35
N ALA A 293 6.84 6.04 -10.03
CA ALA A 293 7.04 7.20 -9.18
C ALA A 293 5.93 7.34 -8.13
N GLU A 294 6.34 7.49 -6.88
CA GLU A 294 5.45 7.73 -5.76
C GLU A 294 5.07 9.20 -5.64
N MET A 295 3.86 9.48 -5.17
CA MET A 295 3.40 10.83 -4.84
C MET A 295 2.57 10.87 -3.56
N ILE A 296 2.92 11.79 -2.67
CA ILE A 296 2.12 12.15 -1.49
C ILE A 296 1.08 13.18 -1.90
N CYS A 297 -0.19 12.80 -1.91
CA CYS A 297 -1.27 13.66 -2.41
C CYS A 297 -2.19 14.16 -1.28
N ASP A 298 -1.62 14.66 -0.20
CA ASP A 298 -2.29 15.15 1.00
C ASP A 298 -2.64 16.65 0.97
N ASN A 299 -2.37 17.34 -0.15
CA ASN A 299 -2.54 18.80 -0.31
C ASN A 299 -1.62 19.65 0.60
N VAL A 300 -0.59 19.04 1.20
CA VAL A 300 0.45 19.69 2.01
C VAL A 300 1.80 19.61 1.31
N HIS A 301 2.20 18.41 0.88
CA HIS A 301 3.50 18.15 0.27
C HIS A 301 3.60 18.67 -1.15
N ILE A 302 2.55 18.55 -1.95
CA ILE A 302 2.57 18.93 -3.36
C ILE A 302 1.34 19.78 -3.70
N HIS A 303 1.58 20.93 -4.32
CA HIS A 303 0.49 21.79 -4.76
C HIS A 303 -0.37 21.10 -5.85
N PRO A 304 -1.72 21.19 -5.83
CA PRO A 304 -2.62 20.52 -6.77
C PRO A 304 -2.29 20.74 -8.26
N ALA A 305 -1.83 21.94 -8.63
CA ALA A 305 -1.42 22.22 -10.01
C ALA A 305 -0.18 21.43 -10.43
N VAL A 306 0.75 21.19 -9.51
CA VAL A 306 1.95 20.37 -9.75
C VAL A 306 1.56 18.91 -9.93
N VAL A 307 0.65 18.39 -9.10
CA VAL A 307 0.11 17.04 -9.24
C VAL A 307 -0.49 16.84 -10.63
N ARG A 308 -1.39 17.72 -11.07
CA ARG A 308 -1.98 17.63 -12.43
C ARG A 308 -0.94 17.68 -13.54
N ALA A 309 0.05 18.57 -13.42
CA ALA A 309 1.14 18.66 -14.40
C ALA A 309 1.96 17.37 -14.44
N THR A 310 2.22 16.75 -13.30
CA THR A 310 2.96 15.49 -13.18
C THR A 310 2.22 14.35 -13.85
N PHE A 311 0.91 14.20 -13.61
CA PHE A 311 0.10 13.19 -14.31
C PHE A 311 0.12 13.39 -15.84
N THR A 312 0.07 14.64 -16.30
CA THR A 312 0.17 14.96 -17.74
C THR A 312 1.56 14.60 -18.30
N MET A 313 2.63 14.85 -17.55
CA MET A 313 4.01 14.64 -17.99
C MET A 313 4.40 13.16 -17.98
N MET A 314 3.99 12.43 -16.96
CA MET A 314 4.45 11.06 -16.70
C MET A 314 3.48 9.97 -17.15
N GLY A 315 2.19 10.29 -17.27
CA GLY A 315 1.12 9.30 -17.46
C GLY A 315 0.67 8.69 -16.15
N ALA A 316 -0.57 8.18 -16.10
CA ALA A 316 -1.18 7.65 -14.89
C ALA A 316 -0.68 6.23 -14.53
N ASP A 317 -0.26 5.46 -15.51
CA ASP A 317 0.15 4.05 -15.41
C ASP A 317 1.47 3.83 -14.64
N ARG A 318 2.24 4.90 -14.43
CA ARG A 318 3.50 4.89 -13.67
C ARG A 318 3.44 5.62 -12.32
N MET A 319 2.30 6.23 -12.01
CA MET A 319 2.13 6.96 -10.75
C MET A 319 1.58 6.05 -9.68
N ILE A 320 2.14 6.16 -8.49
CA ILE A 320 1.71 5.44 -7.29
C ILE A 320 1.36 6.46 -6.21
N LEU A 321 0.15 6.38 -5.68
CA LEU A 321 -0.21 7.16 -4.50
C LEU A 321 0.34 6.46 -3.26
N ILE A 322 0.94 7.24 -2.39
CA ILE A 322 1.43 6.81 -1.07
C ILE A 322 0.93 7.78 0.00
N SER A 323 0.89 7.34 1.23
CA SER A 323 0.55 8.24 2.34
C SER A 323 1.79 8.93 2.93
N ASP A 324 2.91 8.24 2.97
CA ASP A 324 4.08 8.66 3.75
C ASP A 324 3.70 9.01 5.20
N SER A 325 2.70 8.26 5.73
CA SER A 325 2.15 8.50 7.06
C SER A 325 3.16 8.13 8.15
N MET A 326 3.11 8.89 9.26
CA MET A 326 3.96 8.61 10.41
C MET A 326 3.09 8.26 11.64
N ARG A 327 3.72 7.84 12.74
CA ARG A 327 3.02 7.34 13.95
C ARG A 327 1.88 8.22 14.47
N ALA A 328 1.87 9.52 14.15
CA ALA A 328 0.80 10.43 14.57
C ALA A 328 -0.47 10.34 13.72
N THR A 329 -0.45 9.62 12.58
CA THR A 329 -1.64 9.40 11.76
C THR A 329 -2.71 8.69 12.58
N GLY A 330 -3.93 9.25 12.61
CA GLY A 330 -5.02 8.76 13.46
C GLY A 330 -4.90 9.17 14.94
N MET A 331 -3.96 10.06 15.29
CA MET A 331 -3.76 10.58 16.64
C MET A 331 -4.11 12.07 16.71
N PRO A 332 -4.36 12.64 17.90
CA PRO A 332 -4.62 14.07 18.07
C PRO A 332 -3.35 14.91 17.80
N ASP A 333 -3.52 16.23 17.65
CA ASP A 333 -2.41 17.17 17.62
C ASP A 333 -1.48 17.02 18.83
N GLY A 334 -0.18 17.15 18.62
CA GLY A 334 0.79 16.96 19.70
C GLY A 334 2.23 16.83 19.21
N THR A 335 3.10 16.37 20.09
CA THR A 335 4.49 16.06 19.78
C THR A 335 4.68 14.55 19.71
N TYR A 336 5.31 14.10 18.64
CA TYR A 336 5.58 12.70 18.33
C TYR A 336 7.04 12.54 17.92
N THR A 337 7.42 11.35 17.47
CA THR A 337 8.77 11.10 16.96
C THR A 337 8.71 10.42 15.59
N LEU A 338 9.72 10.68 14.75
CA LEU A 338 9.95 9.99 13.49
C LEU A 338 11.47 9.76 13.36
N GLY A 339 11.93 8.51 13.23
CA GLY A 339 13.36 8.19 13.15
C GLY A 339 14.19 8.72 14.33
N GLY A 340 13.59 8.86 15.53
CA GLY A 340 14.24 9.41 16.72
C GLY A 340 14.26 10.94 16.80
N LEU A 341 13.69 11.65 15.81
CA LEU A 341 13.59 13.11 15.81
C LEU A 341 12.19 13.56 16.28
N ASP A 342 12.13 14.66 17.02
CA ASP A 342 10.86 15.22 17.52
C ASP A 342 10.08 15.93 16.38
N VAL A 343 8.80 15.58 16.29
CA VAL A 343 7.85 16.08 15.28
C VAL A 343 6.66 16.74 15.97
N SER A 344 6.35 17.96 15.57
CA SER A 344 5.14 18.67 15.99
C SER A 344 4.04 18.46 14.95
N VAL A 345 2.87 18.02 15.40
CA VAL A 345 1.67 17.84 14.59
C VAL A 345 0.64 18.89 14.93
N ASN A 346 0.15 19.58 13.89
CA ASN A 346 -0.93 20.57 14.00
C ASN A 346 -1.84 20.43 12.77
N GLY A 347 -3.05 19.97 12.98
CA GLY A 347 -4.00 19.63 11.93
C GLY A 347 -3.42 18.57 10.98
N ASN A 348 -3.32 18.90 9.68
CA ASN A 348 -2.77 17.99 8.67
C ASN A 348 -1.27 18.19 8.39
N ARG A 349 -0.53 18.86 9.28
CA ARG A 349 0.90 19.11 9.14
C ARG A 349 1.71 18.45 10.23
N ALA A 350 2.71 17.68 9.81
CA ALA A 350 3.80 17.19 10.66
C ALA A 350 5.11 17.88 10.26
N THR A 351 5.79 18.48 11.22
CA THR A 351 7.05 19.20 10.99
C THR A 351 8.07 18.87 12.08
N LEU A 352 9.33 18.75 11.70
CA LEU A 352 10.41 18.67 12.68
C LEU A 352 10.35 19.85 13.65
N VAL A 353 10.48 19.59 14.94
CA VAL A 353 10.57 20.65 15.97
C VAL A 353 11.81 21.51 15.72
N ASP A 354 12.92 20.87 15.37
CA ASP A 354 14.15 21.55 14.97
C ASP A 354 14.20 21.73 13.45
N GLY A 355 14.21 22.97 12.97
CA GLY A 355 14.36 23.32 11.55
C GLY A 355 13.07 23.39 10.74
N GLY A 356 11.92 22.91 11.25
CA GLY A 356 10.58 23.11 10.66
C GLY A 356 10.31 22.43 9.31
N ALA A 357 11.18 21.49 8.88
CA ALA A 357 10.94 20.71 7.66
C ALA A 357 9.73 19.80 7.83
N LEU A 358 9.00 19.51 6.75
CA LEU A 358 7.96 18.46 6.76
C LEU A 358 8.61 17.10 7.14
N ALA A 359 7.88 16.30 7.91
CA ALA A 359 8.39 15.05 8.50
C ALA A 359 7.33 13.97 8.37
N GLY A 360 7.29 13.31 7.22
CA GLY A 360 6.21 12.43 6.82
C GLY A 360 4.86 13.16 6.75
N SER A 361 3.78 12.42 6.69
CA SER A 361 2.42 12.95 6.72
C SER A 361 1.63 12.47 7.94
N VAL A 362 0.45 13.05 8.15
CA VAL A 362 -0.55 12.59 9.13
C VAL A 362 -1.85 12.18 8.44
N THR A 363 -1.75 11.81 7.17
CA THR A 363 -2.87 11.33 6.35
C THR A 363 -2.71 9.83 6.06
N ASN A 364 -3.81 9.12 5.81
CA ASN A 364 -3.78 7.75 5.31
C ASN A 364 -3.96 7.72 3.78
N LEU A 365 -3.72 6.58 3.14
CA LEU A 365 -3.80 6.45 1.69
C LEU A 365 -5.21 6.70 1.13
N MET A 366 -6.27 6.33 1.86
CA MET A 366 -7.66 6.60 1.47
C MET A 366 -7.92 8.11 1.38
N ASP A 367 -7.43 8.88 2.34
CA ASP A 367 -7.55 10.33 2.34
C ASP A 367 -6.71 10.99 1.24
N CYS A 368 -5.51 10.44 0.94
CA CYS A 368 -4.71 10.84 -0.23
C CYS A 368 -5.48 10.60 -1.53
N MET A 369 -6.08 9.42 -1.72
CA MET A 369 -6.88 9.09 -2.89
C MET A 369 -8.09 10.01 -3.01
N ARG A 370 -8.80 10.27 -1.92
CA ARG A 370 -9.94 11.20 -1.87
C ARG A 370 -9.51 12.64 -2.22
N THR A 371 -8.39 13.08 -1.70
CA THR A 371 -7.83 14.43 -1.95
C THR A 371 -7.44 14.61 -3.41
N VAL A 372 -6.81 13.60 -4.02
CA VAL A 372 -6.44 13.62 -5.43
C VAL A 372 -7.66 13.79 -6.35
N VAL A 373 -8.79 13.19 -5.97
CA VAL A 373 -10.04 13.33 -6.74
C VAL A 373 -10.72 14.67 -6.47
N LYS A 374 -11.03 14.96 -5.20
CA LYS A 374 -11.88 16.10 -4.82
C LYS A 374 -11.18 17.45 -4.94
N VAL A 375 -9.88 17.51 -4.63
CA VAL A 375 -9.10 18.76 -4.59
C VAL A 375 -8.22 18.90 -5.82
N MET A 376 -7.54 17.83 -6.23
CA MET A 376 -6.59 17.89 -7.33
C MET A 376 -7.22 17.62 -8.70
N GLN A 377 -8.49 17.17 -8.73
CA GLN A 377 -9.29 16.96 -9.95
C GLN A 377 -8.72 15.88 -10.89
N ILE A 378 -8.11 14.86 -10.34
CA ILE A 378 -7.74 13.65 -11.08
C ILE A 378 -8.98 12.72 -11.10
N PRO A 379 -9.31 12.10 -12.24
CA PRO A 379 -10.44 11.16 -12.32
C PRO A 379 -10.35 10.04 -11.27
N LEU A 380 -11.50 9.65 -10.71
CA LEU A 380 -11.58 8.61 -9.69
C LEU A 380 -10.96 7.30 -10.17
N GLU A 381 -11.23 6.92 -11.41
CA GLU A 381 -10.70 5.70 -12.03
C GLU A 381 -9.17 5.69 -12.05
N THR A 382 -8.57 6.84 -12.31
CA THR A 382 -7.12 7.02 -12.30
C THR A 382 -6.57 6.95 -10.87
N ALA A 383 -7.22 7.63 -9.92
CA ALA A 383 -6.82 7.62 -8.51
C ALA A 383 -6.86 6.20 -7.92
N VAL A 384 -7.91 5.44 -8.22
CA VAL A 384 -8.02 4.03 -7.81
C VAL A 384 -6.88 3.20 -8.42
N ALA A 385 -6.60 3.33 -9.71
CA ALA A 385 -5.49 2.59 -10.34
C ALA A 385 -4.14 2.88 -9.66
N CYS A 386 -3.88 4.17 -9.33
CA CYS A 386 -2.64 4.60 -8.68
C CYS A 386 -2.52 4.14 -7.21
N ALA A 387 -3.63 3.80 -6.55
CA ALA A 387 -3.65 3.30 -5.17
C ALA A 387 -3.85 1.77 -5.07
N THR A 388 -4.05 1.06 -6.20
CA THR A 388 -4.35 -0.38 -6.21
C THR A 388 -3.52 -1.15 -7.25
N ALA A 389 -3.85 -1.02 -8.53
CA ALA A 389 -3.23 -1.79 -9.62
C ALA A 389 -1.74 -1.43 -9.83
N ASN A 390 -1.39 -0.15 -9.75
CA ASN A 390 -0.02 0.31 -9.97
C ASN A 390 0.92 -0.16 -8.84
N PRO A 391 0.62 0.05 -7.54
CA PRO A 391 1.45 -0.50 -6.48
C PRO A 391 1.48 -2.04 -6.49
N ALA A 392 0.38 -2.72 -6.86
CA ALA A 392 0.39 -4.18 -7.01
C ALA A 392 1.34 -4.67 -8.11
N ARG A 393 1.40 -3.96 -9.25
CA ARG A 393 2.37 -4.26 -10.33
C ARG A 393 3.79 -3.97 -9.89
N CYS A 394 4.00 -2.85 -9.21
CA CYS A 394 5.31 -2.46 -8.69
C CYS A 394 5.87 -3.49 -7.71
N LEU A 395 5.02 -4.02 -6.82
CA LEU A 395 5.39 -5.08 -5.87
C LEU A 395 5.44 -6.50 -6.50
N GLY A 396 5.06 -6.66 -7.77
CA GLY A 396 5.01 -7.97 -8.44
C GLY A 396 3.88 -8.89 -7.93
N VAL A 397 2.80 -8.32 -7.36
CA VAL A 397 1.70 -9.10 -6.75
C VAL A 397 0.35 -8.90 -7.46
N TYR A 398 0.36 -8.33 -8.66
CA TYR A 398 -0.86 -8.00 -9.39
C TYR A 398 -1.73 -9.23 -9.70
N ASP A 399 -1.16 -10.43 -9.82
CA ASP A 399 -1.92 -11.66 -10.03
C ASP A 399 -2.85 -12.01 -8.85
N THR A 400 -2.60 -11.43 -7.67
CA THR A 400 -3.36 -11.71 -6.45
C THR A 400 -4.14 -10.50 -5.94
N TYR A 401 -3.62 -9.29 -6.11
CA TYR A 401 -4.15 -8.03 -5.57
C TYR A 401 -4.43 -7.01 -6.67
N GLY A 402 -4.99 -5.85 -6.30
CA GLY A 402 -5.02 -4.64 -7.12
C GLY A 402 -6.10 -4.58 -8.19
N SER A 403 -6.99 -5.57 -8.32
CA SER A 403 -8.19 -5.50 -9.17
C SER A 403 -9.30 -6.42 -8.65
N ILE A 404 -10.55 -6.09 -8.99
CA ILE A 404 -11.72 -6.94 -8.73
C ILE A 404 -11.87 -7.88 -9.92
N THR A 405 -11.20 -9.05 -9.85
CA THR A 405 -11.10 -10.02 -10.94
C THR A 405 -11.21 -11.44 -10.37
N GLU A 406 -11.85 -12.34 -11.10
CA GLU A 406 -12.00 -13.74 -10.73
C GLU A 406 -10.64 -14.39 -10.41
N GLY A 407 -10.59 -15.13 -9.30
CA GLY A 407 -9.40 -15.81 -8.76
C GLY A 407 -8.54 -14.94 -7.85
N LYS A 408 -8.69 -13.63 -7.84
CA LYS A 408 -7.95 -12.73 -6.95
C LYS A 408 -8.52 -12.70 -5.54
N LYS A 409 -7.78 -12.14 -4.61
CA LYS A 409 -8.23 -11.96 -3.23
C LYS A 409 -9.49 -11.09 -3.16
N ALA A 410 -10.38 -11.48 -2.28
CA ALA A 410 -11.60 -10.74 -2.02
C ALA A 410 -11.34 -9.62 -0.99
N ASP A 411 -10.44 -8.71 -1.36
CA ASP A 411 -10.13 -7.48 -0.67
C ASP A 411 -10.84 -6.34 -1.41
N ILE A 412 -11.99 -5.90 -0.89
CA ILE A 412 -12.89 -4.98 -1.58
C ILE A 412 -13.28 -3.85 -0.64
N VAL A 413 -13.27 -2.64 -1.16
CA VAL A 413 -13.70 -1.44 -0.43
C VAL A 413 -14.94 -0.87 -1.10
N LEU A 414 -15.96 -0.58 -0.30
CA LEU A 414 -17.17 0.10 -0.76
C LEU A 414 -17.11 1.57 -0.32
N LEU A 415 -17.28 2.47 -1.30
CA LEU A 415 -17.33 3.91 -1.07
C LEU A 415 -18.69 4.46 -1.49
N ASP A 416 -19.19 5.43 -0.76
CA ASP A 416 -20.39 6.17 -1.18
C ASP A 416 -20.09 7.18 -2.31
N GLU A 417 -21.10 7.99 -2.68
CA GLU A 417 -20.96 9.00 -3.75
C GLU A 417 -20.00 10.14 -3.37
N ASP A 418 -19.82 10.37 -2.07
CA ASP A 418 -18.87 11.32 -1.53
C ASP A 418 -17.47 10.72 -1.31
N LEU A 419 -17.26 9.49 -1.74
CA LEU A 419 -16.03 8.71 -1.55
C LEU A 419 -15.72 8.45 -0.06
N GLU A 420 -16.73 8.49 0.80
CA GLU A 420 -16.59 8.09 2.19
C GLU A 420 -16.64 6.57 2.31
N LEU A 421 -15.85 6.02 3.22
CA LEU A 421 -15.74 4.59 3.43
C LEU A 421 -17.05 4.04 4.04
N LYS A 422 -17.75 3.16 3.31
CA LYS A 422 -18.92 2.44 3.79
C LYS A 422 -18.56 1.09 4.40
N MET A 423 -17.63 0.36 3.76
CA MET A 423 -17.31 -1.01 4.17
C MET A 423 -15.94 -1.42 3.63
N VAL A 424 -15.23 -2.21 4.41
CA VAL A 424 -14.03 -2.94 3.97
C VAL A 424 -14.33 -4.43 4.07
N ILE A 425 -14.16 -5.16 2.99
CA ILE A 425 -14.19 -6.61 2.94
C ILE A 425 -12.75 -7.06 2.81
N LYS A 426 -12.25 -7.79 3.80
CA LYS A 426 -10.87 -8.26 3.85
C LYS A 426 -10.85 -9.80 3.89
N ASP A 427 -10.11 -10.40 2.95
CA ASP A 427 -10.05 -11.87 2.80
C ASP A 427 -11.46 -12.50 2.67
N GLY A 428 -12.39 -11.81 2.01
CA GLY A 428 -13.77 -12.25 1.84
C GLY A 428 -14.62 -12.20 3.11
N GLN A 429 -14.15 -11.57 4.16
CA GLN A 429 -14.86 -11.44 5.43
C GLN A 429 -15.36 -10.01 5.61
N LEU A 430 -16.56 -9.89 6.18
CA LEU A 430 -17.09 -8.61 6.62
C LEU A 430 -16.41 -8.22 7.93
N PRO A 431 -16.03 -6.94 8.11
CA PRO A 431 -15.64 -6.47 9.42
C PRO A 431 -16.86 -6.59 10.33
N PHE A 432 -16.65 -7.01 11.54
CA PHE A 432 -17.68 -6.87 12.57
C PHE A 432 -17.87 -5.37 12.81
N LEU A 433 -19.04 -4.86 12.45
CA LEU A 433 -19.46 -3.48 12.72
C LEU A 433 -19.80 -3.30 14.19
#